data_07895dacc3a7338964f97f55e2f01322
#
_entry.id   07895dacc3a7338964f97f55e2f01322
#
_cell.length_a   1.000
_cell.length_b   1.000
_cell.length_c   1.000
_cell.angle_alpha   90.00
_cell.angle_beta   90.00
_cell.angle_gamma   90.00
#
_symmetry.space_group_name_H-M   'P 1'
#
loop_
_entity.id
_entity.type
_entity.pdbx_description
1 polymer ?
#
loop_
_entity_poly.entity_id
_entity_poly.type
_entity_poly.pdbx_seq_one_letter_code
_entity_poly.pdbx_strand_id
1 'polypeptide(L)'
;IIIPFVFWGMGSVFSGGNTNSIAKINNYNVSTQDFADFVNNSKISTEVIKENIDNNVLEELLTQLVSTTLIDIEIDELKILISDEAIANRLKNEKKFQDENNNFSRTKYEKFLLESNISSVEFEKNIRNNELKRSLFNYIGGGIKSPYFLVNKTYKEQLKEVEVDYL
;
A
#
# COMPACT_ATOMS: atom_id res chain seq x y z
N ILE A 1 7.03 22.10 -1.96
CA ILE A 1 7.93 21.64 -0.86
C ILE A 1 8.97 20.74 -1.50
N ILE A 2 10.22 21.23 -1.54
CA ILE A 2 11.35 20.45 -2.05
C ILE A 2 11.86 19.66 -0.86
N ILE A 3 11.67 18.32 -0.89
CA ILE A 3 12.25 17.42 0.10
C ILE A 3 13.68 17.14 -0.35
N PRO A 4 14.74 17.58 0.36
CA PRO A 4 16.10 17.23 0.02
C PRO A 4 16.34 15.76 0.39
N PHE A 5 16.30 14.89 -0.59
CA PHE A 5 16.82 13.53 -0.45
C PHE A 5 18.34 13.60 -0.47
N VAL A 6 18.94 13.54 0.71
CA VAL A 6 20.37 13.33 0.83
C VAL A 6 20.64 11.83 0.81
N PHE A 7 20.80 11.28 -0.39
CA PHE A 7 21.36 9.94 -0.56
C PHE A 7 22.84 9.98 -0.26
N TRP A 8 23.22 9.67 0.98
CA TRP A 8 24.60 9.32 1.30
C TRP A 8 24.79 7.83 1.02
N GLY A 9 25.84 7.60 0.21
CA GLY A 9 26.18 6.29 -0.32
C GLY A 9 26.10 5.15 0.69
N MET A 10 25.35 4.11 0.37
CA MET A 10 25.04 2.95 1.21
C MET A 10 26.26 2.12 1.64
N GLY A 11 27.47 2.44 1.16
CA GLY A 11 28.69 1.73 1.53
C GLY A 11 29.14 1.90 2.97
N SER A 12 28.69 2.94 3.69
CA SER A 12 29.06 3.20 5.09
C SER A 12 27.99 2.80 6.12
N VAL A 13 26.78 2.49 5.68
CA VAL A 13 25.64 2.18 6.57
C VAL A 13 25.83 0.81 7.26
N PHE A 14 26.53 -0.11 6.61
CA PHE A 14 26.84 -1.44 7.15
C PHE A 14 28.22 -1.53 7.85
N SER A 15 29.00 -0.47 7.85
CA SER A 15 30.34 -0.42 8.45
C SER A 15 30.34 0.43 9.73
N GLY A 16 29.83 -0.16 10.82
CA GLY A 16 30.21 0.17 12.20
C GLY A 16 30.18 1.64 12.62
N GLY A 17 29.01 2.23 12.73
CA GLY A 17 28.83 3.49 13.45
C GLY A 17 27.43 3.51 14.07
N ASN A 18 27.34 3.98 15.30
CA ASN A 18 26.20 3.99 16.22
C ASN A 18 24.96 4.77 15.73
N THR A 19 24.63 4.71 14.44
CA THR A 19 23.44 5.32 13.83
C THR A 19 22.50 4.23 13.35
N ASN A 20 21.57 3.86 14.23
CA ASN A 20 20.44 2.97 13.94
C ASN A 20 19.42 3.66 13.00
N SER A 21 19.91 4.45 12.03
CA SER A 21 19.10 5.25 11.13
C SER A 21 19.54 5.03 9.68
N ILE A 22 18.61 4.56 8.84
CA ILE A 22 18.84 4.36 7.41
C ILE A 22 18.35 5.57 6.61
N ALA A 23 17.24 6.17 7.03
CA ALA A 23 16.66 7.35 6.39
C ALA A 23 16.09 8.29 7.45
N LYS A 24 16.05 9.58 7.14
CA LYS A 24 15.42 10.60 7.98
C LYS A 24 14.40 11.37 7.17
N ILE A 25 13.18 11.42 7.67
CA ILE A 25 12.05 12.12 7.07
C ILE A 25 11.60 13.19 8.05
N ASN A 26 11.97 14.44 7.82
CA ASN A 26 11.75 15.52 8.78
C ASN A 26 12.30 15.17 10.18
N ASN A 27 11.42 15.00 11.17
CA ASN A 27 11.74 14.57 12.53
C ASN A 27 11.58 13.06 12.74
N TYR A 28 11.13 12.34 11.74
CA TYR A 28 10.96 10.89 11.78
C TYR A 28 12.22 10.18 11.32
N ASN A 29 12.67 9.19 12.09
CA ASN A 29 13.88 8.42 11.82
C ASN A 29 13.48 6.99 11.43
N VAL A 30 13.83 6.57 10.22
CA VAL A 30 13.65 5.20 9.76
C VAL A 30 14.88 4.41 10.20
N SER A 31 14.69 3.47 11.10
CA SER A 31 15.78 2.66 11.66
C SER A 31 16.10 1.43 10.80
N THR A 32 17.27 0.83 11.05
CA THR A 32 17.61 -0.49 10.49
C THR A 32 16.62 -1.58 10.93
N GLN A 33 16.05 -1.45 12.13
CA GLN A 33 15.04 -2.38 12.61
C GLN A 33 13.74 -2.24 11.82
N ASP A 34 13.27 -1.02 11.55
CA ASP A 34 12.07 -0.77 10.73
C ASP A 34 12.23 -1.40 9.34
N PHE A 35 13.43 -1.31 8.75
CA PHE A 35 13.71 -1.93 7.47
C PHE A 35 13.73 -3.47 7.55
N ALA A 36 14.36 -4.03 8.57
CA ALA A 36 14.37 -5.47 8.78
C ALA A 36 12.95 -6.02 8.98
N ASP A 37 12.13 -5.35 9.78
CA ASP A 37 10.73 -5.71 10.01
C ASP A 37 9.90 -5.57 8.73
N PHE A 38 10.14 -4.52 7.94
CA PHE A 38 9.48 -4.34 6.64
C PHE A 38 9.81 -5.48 5.67
N VAL A 39 11.08 -5.84 5.54
CA VAL A 39 11.54 -6.95 4.69
C VAL A 39 10.92 -8.27 5.15
N ASN A 40 10.95 -8.57 6.45
CA ASN A 40 10.36 -9.78 7.01
C ASN A 40 8.84 -9.86 6.75
N ASN A 41 8.14 -8.73 6.81
CA ASN A 41 6.69 -8.65 6.57
C ASN A 41 6.32 -8.65 5.07
N SER A 42 7.28 -8.37 4.17
CA SER A 42 7.04 -8.34 2.72
C SER A 42 6.73 -9.71 2.12
N LYS A 43 6.95 -10.80 2.87
CA LYS A 43 6.81 -12.21 2.41
C LYS A 43 7.73 -12.55 1.22
N ILE A 44 8.73 -11.73 0.95
CA ILE A 44 9.75 -12.02 -0.06
C ILE A 44 10.73 -13.00 0.56
N SER A 45 10.97 -14.12 -0.11
CA SER A 45 11.88 -15.12 0.44
C SER A 45 13.33 -14.62 0.42
N THR A 46 14.10 -15.07 1.38
CA THR A 46 15.53 -14.72 1.50
C THR A 46 16.31 -15.12 0.25
N GLU A 47 15.90 -16.20 -0.42
CA GLU A 47 16.48 -16.68 -1.66
C GLU A 47 16.29 -15.65 -2.79
N VAL A 48 15.07 -15.15 -2.96
CA VAL A 48 14.76 -14.12 -3.97
C VAL A 48 15.56 -12.84 -3.71
N ILE A 49 15.71 -12.44 -2.44
CA ILE A 49 16.54 -11.27 -2.09
C ILE A 49 18.00 -11.50 -2.46
N LYS A 50 18.56 -12.69 -2.15
CA LYS A 50 19.95 -13.03 -2.47
C LYS A 50 20.23 -13.10 -3.96
N GLU A 51 19.31 -13.69 -4.72
CA GLU A 51 19.43 -13.82 -6.19
C GLU A 51 19.34 -12.47 -6.90
N ASN A 52 18.67 -11.50 -6.30
CA ASN A 52 18.44 -10.18 -6.89
C ASN A 52 19.19 -9.04 -6.15
N ILE A 53 20.18 -9.38 -5.32
CA ILE A 53 20.91 -8.37 -4.55
C ILE A 53 21.66 -7.38 -5.47
N ASP A 54 22.14 -7.87 -6.62
CA ASP A 54 22.81 -7.05 -7.64
C ASP A 54 21.82 -6.26 -8.52
N ASN A 55 20.51 -6.51 -8.39
CA ASN A 55 19.43 -5.87 -9.13
C ASN A 55 18.73 -4.75 -8.32
N ASN A 56 19.41 -4.17 -7.34
CA ASN A 56 18.92 -3.07 -6.50
C ASN A 56 17.64 -3.40 -5.68
N VAL A 57 17.34 -4.67 -5.44
CA VAL A 57 16.13 -5.09 -4.71
C VAL A 57 16.06 -4.47 -3.31
N LEU A 58 17.20 -4.32 -2.63
CA LEU A 58 17.25 -3.68 -1.30
C LEU A 58 16.93 -2.17 -1.37
N GLU A 59 17.39 -1.50 -2.43
CA GLU A 59 17.07 -0.08 -2.67
C GLU A 59 15.59 0.12 -2.99
N GLU A 60 15.00 -0.79 -3.76
CA GLU A 60 13.57 -0.77 -4.05
C GLU A 60 12.74 -0.98 -2.77
N LEU A 61 13.11 -1.96 -1.94
CA LEU A 61 12.46 -2.21 -0.65
C LEU A 61 12.60 -1.03 0.31
N LEU A 62 13.77 -0.41 0.37
CA LEU A 62 13.97 0.79 1.16
C LEU A 62 13.13 1.96 0.64
N THR A 63 13.06 2.14 -0.66
CA THR A 63 12.21 3.16 -1.30
C THR A 63 10.72 2.93 -0.98
N GLN A 64 10.27 1.68 -0.98
CA GLN A 64 8.91 1.32 -0.59
C GLN A 64 8.65 1.62 0.89
N LEU A 65 9.59 1.28 1.78
CA LEU A 65 9.48 1.59 3.22
C LEU A 65 9.38 3.10 3.44
N VAL A 66 10.30 3.87 2.84
CA VAL A 66 10.30 5.34 2.95
C VAL A 66 9.00 5.94 2.42
N SER A 67 8.53 5.47 1.26
CA SER A 67 7.27 5.93 0.66
C SER A 67 6.06 5.61 1.54
N THR A 68 6.02 4.41 2.13
CA THR A 68 4.95 4.02 3.05
C THR A 68 4.99 4.86 4.32
N THR A 69 6.18 5.07 4.88
CA THR A 69 6.37 5.91 6.08
C THR A 69 5.94 7.36 5.82
N LEU A 70 6.26 7.92 4.65
CA LEU A 70 5.79 9.26 4.26
C LEU A 70 4.26 9.36 4.23
N ILE A 71 3.60 8.36 3.65
CA ILE A 71 2.13 8.29 3.60
C ILE A 71 1.55 8.20 5.01
N ASP A 72 2.13 7.38 5.87
CA ASP A 72 1.65 7.19 7.24
C ASP A 72 1.85 8.47 8.07
N ILE A 73 2.98 9.18 7.92
CA ILE A 73 3.21 10.50 8.55
C ILE A 73 2.15 11.51 8.08
N GLU A 74 1.86 11.57 6.78
CA GLU A 74 0.88 12.52 6.25
C GLU A 74 -0.54 12.22 6.74
N ILE A 75 -0.90 10.94 6.86
CA ILE A 75 -2.18 10.50 7.46
C ILE A 75 -2.29 10.98 8.90
N ASP A 76 -1.21 10.85 9.68
CA ASP A 76 -1.17 11.26 11.08
C ASP A 76 -1.20 12.80 11.24
N GLU A 77 -0.45 13.53 10.42
CA GLU A 77 -0.43 15.01 10.43
C GLU A 77 -1.81 15.60 10.06
N LEU A 78 -2.47 15.01 9.06
CA LEU A 78 -3.81 15.41 8.64
C LEU A 78 -4.91 14.86 9.56
N LYS A 79 -4.56 14.04 10.56
CA LYS A 79 -5.50 13.39 11.50
C LYS A 79 -6.63 12.64 10.78
N ILE A 80 -6.29 11.94 9.70
CA ILE A 80 -7.26 11.12 8.98
C ILE A 80 -7.61 9.91 9.84
N LEU A 81 -8.88 9.75 10.15
CA LEU A 81 -9.38 8.66 11.00
C LEU A 81 -10.44 7.86 10.23
N ILE A 82 -10.46 6.56 10.48
CA ILE A 82 -11.49 5.65 9.99
C ILE A 82 -12.16 4.99 11.18
N SER A 83 -13.49 5.12 11.28
CA SER A 83 -14.25 4.50 12.37
C SER A 83 -14.32 2.97 12.20
N ASP A 84 -14.50 2.25 13.32
CA ASP A 84 -14.71 0.81 13.30
C ASP A 84 -15.97 0.42 12.51
N GLU A 85 -16.99 1.27 12.57
CA GLU A 85 -18.21 1.09 11.78
C GLU A 85 -17.93 1.14 10.26
N ALA A 86 -17.06 2.05 9.80
CA ALA A 86 -16.68 2.13 8.39
C ALA A 86 -15.94 0.86 7.95
N ILE A 87 -15.05 0.32 8.79
CA ILE A 87 -14.36 -0.95 8.51
C ILE A 87 -15.36 -2.12 8.47
N ALA A 88 -16.27 -2.19 9.45
CA ALA A 88 -17.31 -3.22 9.47
C ALA A 88 -18.21 -3.15 8.22
N ASN A 89 -18.59 -1.96 7.79
CA ASN A 89 -19.39 -1.77 6.58
C ASN A 89 -18.59 -2.14 5.33
N ARG A 90 -17.29 -1.84 5.29
CA ARG A 90 -16.41 -2.25 4.19
C ARG A 90 -16.35 -3.78 4.07
N LEU A 91 -16.19 -4.48 5.21
CA LEU A 91 -16.18 -5.95 5.26
C LEU A 91 -17.52 -6.55 4.82
N LYS A 92 -18.64 -6.01 5.31
CA LYS A 92 -19.98 -6.48 4.96
C LYS A 92 -20.31 -6.33 3.48
N ASN A 93 -19.79 -5.28 2.84
CA ASN A 93 -20.01 -4.99 1.43
C ASN A 93 -19.03 -5.71 0.49
N GLU A 94 -18.06 -6.44 1.02
CA GLU A 94 -17.12 -7.21 0.20
C GLU A 94 -17.80 -8.49 -0.33
N LYS A 95 -17.98 -8.57 -1.64
CA LYS A 95 -18.73 -9.66 -2.30
C LYS A 95 -18.26 -11.07 -1.93
N LYS A 96 -16.95 -11.25 -1.72
CA LYS A 96 -16.40 -12.55 -1.33
C LYS A 96 -16.88 -13.05 0.04
N PHE A 97 -17.37 -12.14 0.90
CA PHE A 97 -17.90 -12.46 2.23
C PHE A 97 -19.44 -12.43 2.27
N GLN A 98 -20.12 -12.28 1.13
CA GLN A 98 -21.57 -12.27 1.08
C GLN A 98 -22.14 -13.64 0.71
N ASP A 99 -23.34 -13.92 1.22
CA ASP A 99 -24.14 -15.07 0.81
C ASP A 99 -24.92 -14.79 -0.49
N GLU A 100 -25.78 -15.73 -0.89
CA GLU A 100 -26.60 -15.61 -2.11
C GLU A 100 -27.62 -14.46 -2.05
N ASN A 101 -27.93 -14.00 -0.83
CA ASN A 101 -28.87 -12.90 -0.57
C ASN A 101 -28.14 -11.55 -0.38
N ASN A 102 -26.83 -11.46 -0.68
CA ASN A 102 -25.95 -10.31 -0.46
C ASN A 102 -25.80 -9.91 1.03
N ASN A 103 -26.08 -10.83 1.97
CA ASN A 103 -25.82 -10.60 3.38
C ASN A 103 -24.42 -11.09 3.75
N PHE A 104 -23.81 -10.43 4.73
CA PHE A 104 -22.51 -10.84 5.24
C PHE A 104 -22.56 -12.26 5.83
N SER A 105 -21.71 -13.13 5.33
CA SER A 105 -21.56 -14.51 5.80
C SER A 105 -20.30 -14.63 6.64
N ARG A 106 -20.49 -14.76 7.95
CA ARG A 106 -19.40 -14.99 8.90
C ARG A 106 -18.60 -16.25 8.56
N THR A 107 -19.26 -17.30 8.11
CA THR A 107 -18.61 -18.55 7.71
C THR A 107 -17.66 -18.35 6.54
N LYS A 108 -18.05 -17.57 5.51
CA LYS A 108 -17.17 -17.27 4.38
C LYS A 108 -15.98 -16.42 4.81
N TYR A 109 -16.19 -15.47 5.72
CA TYR A 109 -15.12 -14.64 6.28
C TYR A 109 -14.11 -15.47 7.08
N GLU A 110 -14.57 -16.29 8.01
CA GLU A 110 -13.72 -17.17 8.84
C GLU A 110 -12.95 -18.19 7.97
N LYS A 111 -13.60 -18.76 6.97
CA LYS A 111 -12.96 -19.65 6.00
C LYS A 111 -11.83 -18.94 5.25
N PHE A 112 -12.07 -17.75 4.78
CA PHE A 112 -11.05 -16.94 4.10
C PHE A 112 -9.84 -16.66 5.01
N LEU A 113 -10.07 -16.30 6.28
CA LEU A 113 -8.98 -16.05 7.23
C LEU A 113 -8.13 -17.32 7.45
N LEU A 114 -8.77 -18.48 7.60
CA LEU A 114 -8.08 -19.76 7.74
C LEU A 114 -7.26 -20.12 6.49
N GLU A 115 -7.85 -19.99 5.31
CA GLU A 115 -7.18 -20.29 4.04
C GLU A 115 -6.00 -19.34 3.76
N SER A 116 -6.14 -18.08 4.20
CA SER A 116 -5.09 -17.06 4.05
C SER A 116 -4.04 -17.11 5.18
N ASN A 117 -4.24 -17.95 6.19
CA ASN A 117 -3.40 -18.02 7.39
C ASN A 117 -3.15 -16.65 8.03
N ILE A 118 -4.21 -15.85 8.16
CA ILE A 118 -4.18 -14.50 8.73
C ILE A 118 -5.21 -14.38 9.84
N SER A 119 -4.88 -13.67 10.90
CA SER A 119 -5.83 -13.38 11.99
C SER A 119 -6.83 -12.29 11.56
N SER A 120 -8.04 -12.27 12.16
CA SER A 120 -9.02 -11.21 11.93
C SER A 120 -8.46 -9.84 12.28
N VAL A 121 -7.73 -9.72 13.38
CA VAL A 121 -7.11 -8.46 13.83
C VAL A 121 -6.13 -7.92 12.78
N GLU A 122 -5.28 -8.78 12.25
CA GLU A 122 -4.31 -8.41 11.21
C GLU A 122 -5.00 -8.05 9.90
N PHE A 123 -6.01 -8.81 9.50
CA PHE A 123 -6.77 -8.54 8.29
C PHE A 123 -7.53 -7.21 8.37
N GLU A 124 -8.21 -6.95 9.49
CA GLU A 124 -8.93 -5.69 9.72
C GLU A 124 -7.98 -4.49 9.82
N LYS A 125 -6.79 -4.67 10.42
CA LYS A 125 -5.73 -3.66 10.41
C LYS A 125 -5.27 -3.34 8.98
N ASN A 126 -5.09 -4.35 8.14
CA ASN A 126 -4.70 -4.16 6.75
C ASN A 126 -5.78 -3.41 5.95
N ILE A 127 -7.06 -3.74 6.18
CA ILE A 127 -8.17 -3.00 5.56
C ILE A 127 -8.15 -1.55 6.04
N ARG A 128 -8.00 -1.30 7.34
CA ARG A 128 -7.93 0.05 7.91
C ARG A 128 -6.81 0.87 7.27
N ASN A 129 -5.62 0.31 7.18
CA ASN A 129 -4.47 0.99 6.56
C ASN A 129 -4.73 1.33 5.09
N ASN A 130 -5.35 0.41 4.35
CA ASN A 130 -5.72 0.65 2.95
C ASN A 130 -6.78 1.75 2.80
N GLU A 131 -7.79 1.78 3.67
CA GLU A 131 -8.83 2.82 3.66
C GLU A 131 -8.27 4.18 4.11
N LEU A 132 -7.32 4.22 5.05
CA LEU A 132 -6.61 5.45 5.44
C LEU A 132 -5.83 6.02 4.25
N LYS A 133 -5.04 5.19 3.57
CA LYS A 133 -4.30 5.59 2.37
C LYS A 133 -5.24 6.08 1.26
N ARG A 134 -6.32 5.36 1.03
CA ARG A 134 -7.35 5.75 0.06
C ARG A 134 -8.00 7.09 0.41
N SER A 135 -8.28 7.31 1.69
CA SER A 135 -8.84 8.57 2.19
C SER A 135 -7.87 9.73 1.98
N LEU A 136 -6.58 9.54 2.26
CA LEU A 136 -5.55 10.53 1.97
C LEU A 136 -5.51 10.89 0.48
N PHE A 137 -5.44 9.89 -0.40
CA PHE A 137 -5.40 10.14 -1.84
C PHE A 137 -6.69 10.79 -2.36
N ASN A 138 -7.84 10.42 -1.82
CA ASN A 138 -9.10 11.09 -2.14
C ASN A 138 -9.12 12.54 -1.65
N TYR A 139 -8.55 12.82 -0.48
CA TYR A 139 -8.45 14.16 0.07
C TYR A 139 -7.55 15.05 -0.80
N ILE A 140 -6.39 14.55 -1.17
CA ILE A 140 -5.45 15.27 -2.04
C ILE A 140 -6.01 15.44 -3.46
N GLY A 141 -6.63 14.38 -4.00
CA GLY A 141 -7.19 14.35 -5.35
C GLY A 141 -8.64 14.87 -5.47
N GLY A 142 -9.33 15.08 -4.36
CA GLY A 142 -10.78 15.33 -4.32
C GLY A 142 -11.26 16.63 -4.97
N GLY A 143 -10.33 17.55 -5.30
CA GLY A 143 -10.61 18.75 -6.11
C GLY A 143 -10.40 18.55 -7.61
N ILE A 144 -9.78 17.46 -8.02
CA ILE A 144 -9.41 17.19 -9.42
C ILE A 144 -10.56 16.39 -10.07
N LYS A 145 -11.48 17.09 -10.70
CA LYS A 145 -12.46 16.44 -11.58
C LYS A 145 -11.83 16.23 -12.96
N SER A 146 -11.81 14.98 -13.42
CA SER A 146 -11.42 14.73 -14.81
C SER A 146 -12.29 15.53 -15.76
N PRO A 147 -11.72 16.27 -16.73
CA PRO A 147 -12.51 16.99 -17.71
C PRO A 147 -13.48 16.05 -18.42
N TYR A 148 -14.73 16.47 -18.59
CA TYR A 148 -15.80 15.63 -19.17
C TYR A 148 -15.43 15.06 -20.55
N PHE A 149 -14.67 15.80 -21.35
CA PHE A 149 -14.21 15.34 -22.67
C PHE A 149 -13.23 14.15 -22.55
N LEU A 150 -12.35 14.11 -21.51
CA LEU A 150 -11.44 12.99 -21.29
C LEU A 150 -12.21 11.73 -20.85
N VAL A 151 -13.18 11.88 -19.95
CA VAL A 151 -14.04 10.79 -19.51
C VAL A 151 -14.77 10.21 -20.72
N ASN A 152 -15.39 11.05 -21.56
CA ASN A 152 -16.09 10.61 -22.76
C ASN A 152 -15.15 9.97 -23.79
N LYS A 153 -13.94 10.50 -23.96
CA LYS A 153 -12.98 9.94 -24.91
C LYS A 153 -12.56 8.54 -24.46
N THR A 154 -12.18 8.35 -23.19
CA THR A 154 -11.79 7.05 -22.63
C THR A 154 -12.93 6.05 -22.75
N TYR A 155 -14.16 6.47 -22.40
CA TYR A 155 -15.34 5.62 -22.52
C TYR A 155 -15.59 5.16 -23.95
N LYS A 156 -15.51 6.08 -24.93
CA LYS A 156 -15.68 5.74 -26.34
C LYS A 156 -14.58 4.84 -26.88
N GLU A 157 -13.34 5.03 -26.44
CA GLU A 157 -12.22 4.18 -26.84
C GLU A 157 -12.31 2.76 -26.27
N GLN A 158 -12.78 2.61 -25.02
CA GLN A 158 -12.97 1.31 -24.38
C GLN A 158 -14.15 0.51 -24.97
N LEU A 159 -15.17 1.19 -25.51
CA LEU A 159 -16.34 0.58 -26.12
C LEU A 159 -16.26 0.51 -27.64
N LYS A 160 -15.10 0.84 -28.23
CA LYS A 160 -14.93 0.78 -29.67
C LYS A 160 -14.79 -0.68 -30.12
N GLU A 161 -15.79 -1.19 -30.80
CA GLU A 161 -15.71 -2.45 -31.53
C GLU A 161 -15.11 -2.18 -32.92
N VAL A 162 -14.17 -3.02 -33.34
CA VAL A 162 -13.54 -2.95 -34.66
C VAL A 162 -13.88 -4.24 -35.38
N GLU A 163 -14.66 -4.12 -36.45
CA GLU A 163 -14.91 -5.22 -37.39
C GLU A 163 -13.76 -5.24 -38.40
N VAL A 164 -13.11 -6.41 -38.53
CA VAL A 164 -11.96 -6.57 -39.42
C VAL A 164 -12.31 -7.60 -40.48
N ASP A 165 -12.45 -7.14 -41.70
CA ASP A 165 -12.61 -8.03 -42.87
C ASP A 165 -11.22 -8.41 -43.40
N TYR A 166 -10.99 -9.71 -43.56
CA TYR A 166 -9.80 -10.26 -44.21
C TYR A 166 -10.10 -10.54 -45.69
N LEU A 167 -9.26 -10.00 -46.56
CA LEU A 167 -9.24 -10.31 -47.98
C LEU A 167 -8.29 -11.47 -48.28
#